data_98f29ecb10cdbb85ae26c5a6d10ec860
#
_entry.id   98f29ecb10cdbb85ae26c5a6d10ec860
#
_cell.length_a   1.000
_cell.length_b   1.000
_cell.length_c   1.000
_cell.angle_alpha   90.00
_cell.angle_beta   90.00
_cell.angle_gamma   90.00
#
_symmetry.space_group_name_H-M   'P 1'
#
loop_
_entity.id
_entity.type
_entity.pdbx_description
1 polymer ?
#
loop_
_entity_poly.entity_id
_entity_poly.type
_entity_poly.pdbx_seq_one_letter_code
_entity_poly.pdbx_strand_id
1 'polypeptide(L)'
;MTIKTSIIAALFGAAVTANGAAAEELRLYNWGDYINPEILKKFTEETGIEVGLDTYASNEEMLAKIQAGATGYDIVFPSVHMQDIMVKLDLLAKTDINQAADWGNIDPAFMTAASDPNGEYCMPYGWGTVGLFYNSEAAGDEITSWADFFAIPEKTGNKITMLNDMREVMAVGLIMNGNSVNASDPAEIKAAMDTLISHKDAISAFTYAVPGMISSGDIAAGQFFVGLNAMATNVDGMEYVIPSEGATMYQENMCVLASAPNKENARKFMEFFLKPEISAMNTAQQFNGSANIPARALLPDAIKNNPNINVSAATMERLEMFKDIGAAVKQYDRAWNSIRTAD
;
A
#
# COMPACT_ATOMS: atom_id res chain seq x y z
N MET A 1 -93.78 2.79 -10.56
CA MET A 1 -92.77 2.14 -9.74
C MET A 1 -91.57 1.93 -10.68
N THR A 2 -90.65 2.87 -10.64
CA THR A 2 -89.54 2.94 -11.63
C THR A 2 -88.20 2.60 -10.86
N ILE A 3 -87.59 1.49 -11.27
CA ILE A 3 -86.38 1.02 -10.72
C ILE A 3 -85.22 1.72 -11.45
N LYS A 4 -84.43 2.52 -10.77
CA LYS A 4 -83.17 3.11 -11.26
C LYS A 4 -82.00 2.15 -11.03
N THR A 5 -81.44 1.66 -12.13
CA THR A 5 -80.21 0.84 -12.10
C THR A 5 -78.99 1.80 -12.13
N SER A 6 -78.19 1.78 -11.04
CA SER A 6 -76.95 2.52 -10.97
C SER A 6 -75.79 1.63 -11.45
N ILE A 7 -75.10 2.06 -12.46
CA ILE A 7 -73.88 1.42 -12.99
C ILE A 7 -72.68 2.01 -12.21
N ILE A 8 -71.99 1.16 -11.44
CA ILE A 8 -70.71 1.50 -10.78
C ILE A 8 -69.60 1.16 -11.74
N ALA A 9 -68.94 2.19 -12.27
CA ALA A 9 -67.69 2.01 -13.05
C ALA A 9 -66.51 1.81 -12.09
N ALA A 10 -65.93 0.61 -12.08
CA ALA A 10 -64.70 0.31 -11.36
C ALA A 10 -63.53 0.81 -12.16
N LEU A 11 -62.86 1.85 -11.68
CA LEU A 11 -61.56 2.31 -12.18
C LEU A 11 -60.47 1.39 -11.60
N PHE A 12 -59.92 0.52 -12.45
CA PHE A 12 -58.70 -0.20 -12.17
C PHE A 12 -57.53 0.78 -12.33
N GLY A 13 -57.00 1.31 -11.22
CA GLY A 13 -55.76 2.02 -11.18
C GLY A 13 -54.60 1.03 -11.28
N ALA A 14 -53.90 1.02 -12.41
CA ALA A 14 -52.62 0.32 -12.53
C ALA A 14 -51.57 1.03 -11.68
N ALA A 15 -51.28 0.47 -10.52
CA ALA A 15 -50.11 0.88 -9.72
C ALA A 15 -48.85 0.47 -10.48
N VAL A 16 -48.22 1.40 -11.15
CA VAL A 16 -46.84 1.23 -11.64
C VAL A 16 -45.94 1.21 -10.40
N THR A 17 -45.57 0.03 -9.93
CA THR A 17 -44.49 -0.12 -8.98
C THR A 17 -43.22 0.25 -9.71
N ALA A 18 -42.75 1.48 -9.52
CA ALA A 18 -41.37 1.82 -9.81
C ALA A 18 -40.49 0.97 -8.86
N ASN A 19 -39.98 -0.15 -9.35
CA ASN A 19 -38.84 -0.77 -8.76
C ASN A 19 -37.71 0.24 -8.90
N GLY A 20 -37.45 1.03 -7.86
CA GLY A 20 -36.21 1.74 -7.72
C GLY A 20 -35.13 0.64 -7.65
N ALA A 21 -34.40 0.42 -8.74
CA ALA A 21 -33.19 -0.36 -8.69
C ALA A 21 -32.33 0.28 -7.59
N ALA A 22 -32.00 -0.48 -6.54
CA ALA A 22 -31.00 -0.04 -5.59
C ALA A 22 -29.77 0.33 -6.41
N ALA A 23 -29.18 1.50 -6.14
CA ALA A 23 -27.96 1.89 -6.81
C ALA A 23 -26.95 0.75 -6.63
N GLU A 24 -26.31 0.34 -7.73
CA GLU A 24 -25.24 -0.65 -7.64
C GLU A 24 -24.11 -0.06 -6.78
N GLU A 25 -23.57 -0.84 -5.87
CA GLU A 25 -22.52 -0.40 -4.92
C GLU A 25 -21.24 -1.16 -5.15
N LEU A 26 -20.13 -0.53 -4.75
CA LEU A 26 -18.82 -1.13 -4.61
C LEU A 26 -18.18 -0.61 -3.32
N ARG A 27 -17.64 -1.49 -2.49
CA ARG A 27 -16.98 -1.12 -1.23
C ARG A 27 -15.51 -1.50 -1.23
N LEU A 28 -14.65 -0.47 -1.16
CA LEU A 28 -13.20 -0.62 -1.07
C LEU A 28 -12.76 -0.56 0.39
N TYR A 29 -11.79 -1.38 0.76
CA TYR A 29 -11.09 -1.32 2.02
C TYR A 29 -9.60 -1.21 1.73
N ASN A 30 -9.03 -0.01 1.83
CA ASN A 30 -7.71 0.36 1.33
C ASN A 30 -6.85 0.97 2.45
N TRP A 31 -5.61 1.24 2.16
CA TRP A 31 -4.73 2.06 2.98
C TRP A 31 -5.22 3.51 3.02
N GLY A 32 -4.87 4.25 4.08
CA GLY A 32 -5.16 5.67 4.17
C GLY A 32 -4.48 6.46 3.04
N ASP A 33 -5.20 7.39 2.42
CA ASP A 33 -4.72 8.28 1.35
C ASP A 33 -4.07 7.54 0.14
N TYR A 34 -4.47 6.30 -0.13
CA TYR A 34 -3.82 5.42 -1.11
C TYR A 34 -4.63 5.19 -2.38
N ILE A 35 -5.59 6.03 -2.69
CA ILE A 35 -6.31 6.08 -3.97
C ILE A 35 -6.68 7.52 -4.30
N ASN A 36 -6.55 7.89 -5.57
CA ASN A 36 -6.99 9.20 -6.04
C ASN A 36 -8.54 9.28 -6.03
N PRO A 37 -9.16 10.19 -5.26
CA PRO A 37 -10.61 10.29 -5.16
C PRO A 37 -11.32 10.57 -6.49
N GLU A 38 -10.65 11.22 -7.43
CA GLU A 38 -11.22 11.49 -8.76
C GLU A 38 -11.42 10.22 -9.58
N ILE A 39 -10.66 9.14 -9.29
CA ILE A 39 -10.85 7.82 -9.92
C ILE A 39 -12.20 7.23 -9.51
N LEU A 40 -12.58 7.37 -8.24
CA LEU A 40 -13.85 6.87 -7.72
C LEU A 40 -15.02 7.59 -8.40
N LYS A 41 -14.93 8.92 -8.53
CA LYS A 41 -15.94 9.73 -9.24
C LYS A 41 -16.05 9.34 -10.71
N LYS A 42 -14.91 9.21 -11.41
CA LYS A 42 -14.90 8.78 -12.83
C LYS A 42 -15.53 7.40 -13.02
N PHE A 43 -15.25 6.47 -12.13
CA PHE A 43 -15.86 5.14 -12.18
C PHE A 43 -17.39 5.22 -12.01
N THR A 44 -17.85 5.98 -11.01
CA THR A 44 -19.30 6.20 -10.80
C THR A 44 -19.94 6.89 -12.01
N GLU A 45 -19.29 7.92 -12.58
CA GLU A 45 -19.80 8.62 -13.76
C GLU A 45 -19.91 7.70 -15.00
N GLU A 46 -18.93 6.80 -15.22
CA GLU A 46 -18.92 5.88 -16.36
C GLU A 46 -19.87 4.68 -16.20
N THR A 47 -20.08 4.23 -14.96
CA THR A 47 -20.77 2.94 -14.71
C THR A 47 -22.11 3.08 -13.98
N GLY A 48 -22.35 4.18 -13.30
CA GLY A 48 -23.48 4.37 -12.38
C GLY A 48 -23.31 3.65 -11.04
N ILE A 49 -22.15 3.01 -10.79
CA ILE A 49 -21.86 2.27 -9.55
C ILE A 49 -21.28 3.23 -8.51
N GLU A 50 -21.94 3.35 -7.37
CA GLU A 50 -21.45 4.17 -6.24
C GLU A 50 -20.31 3.47 -5.51
N VAL A 51 -19.23 4.21 -5.20
CA VAL A 51 -18.05 3.64 -4.55
C VAL A 51 -17.90 4.20 -3.14
N GLY A 52 -17.93 3.29 -2.15
CA GLY A 52 -17.58 3.59 -0.75
C GLY A 52 -16.13 3.18 -0.46
N LEU A 53 -15.46 3.95 0.39
CA LEU A 53 -14.07 3.72 0.79
C LEU A 53 -13.93 3.78 2.31
N ASP A 54 -13.43 2.69 2.89
CA ASP A 54 -12.93 2.63 4.26
C ASP A 54 -11.43 2.36 4.24
N THR A 55 -10.72 2.74 5.32
CA THR A 55 -9.27 2.62 5.38
C THR A 55 -8.78 1.79 6.56
N TYR A 56 -7.54 1.27 6.43
CA TYR A 56 -6.79 0.58 7.48
C TYR A 56 -5.35 1.09 7.53
N ALA A 57 -4.67 0.82 8.66
CA ALA A 57 -3.31 1.28 8.90
C ALA A 57 -2.26 0.16 8.76
N SER A 58 -2.66 -1.13 8.78
CA SER A 58 -1.74 -2.26 8.62
C SER A 58 -2.41 -3.47 7.97
N ASN A 59 -1.60 -4.35 7.37
CA ASN A 59 -2.07 -5.64 6.84
C ASN A 59 -2.72 -6.51 7.92
N GLU A 60 -2.18 -6.47 9.13
CA GLU A 60 -2.67 -7.24 10.29
C GLU A 60 -4.04 -6.75 10.74
N GLU A 61 -4.24 -5.44 10.80
CA GLU A 61 -5.55 -4.83 11.09
C GLU A 61 -6.59 -5.26 10.05
N MET A 62 -6.26 -5.14 8.77
CA MET A 62 -7.11 -5.53 7.66
C MET A 62 -7.47 -7.03 7.76
N LEU A 63 -6.46 -7.90 7.92
CA LEU A 63 -6.67 -9.35 8.02
C LEU A 63 -7.53 -9.71 9.23
N ALA A 64 -7.24 -9.15 10.41
CA ALA A 64 -8.01 -9.41 11.62
C ALA A 64 -9.50 -9.02 11.47
N LYS A 65 -9.76 -7.87 10.85
CA LYS A 65 -11.13 -7.39 10.58
C LYS A 65 -11.88 -8.32 9.62
N ILE A 66 -11.22 -8.79 8.55
CA ILE A 66 -11.82 -9.73 7.59
C ILE A 66 -12.07 -11.08 8.24
N GLN A 67 -11.11 -11.62 9.02
CA GLN A 67 -11.27 -12.89 9.75
C GLN A 67 -12.33 -12.82 10.85
N ALA A 68 -12.55 -11.67 11.46
CA ALA A 68 -13.64 -11.45 12.41
C ALA A 68 -15.03 -11.44 11.75
N GLY A 69 -15.11 -11.64 10.42
CA GLY A 69 -16.36 -11.72 9.67
C GLY A 69 -16.90 -10.35 9.27
N ALA A 70 -16.06 -9.34 9.14
CA ALA A 70 -16.49 -8.07 8.55
C ALA A 70 -17.01 -8.32 7.13
N THR A 71 -18.28 -8.02 6.93
CA THR A 71 -18.98 -8.16 5.64
C THR A 71 -19.18 -6.80 4.99
N GLY A 72 -19.42 -6.81 3.68
CA GLY A 72 -19.77 -5.60 2.93
C GLY A 72 -18.60 -4.92 2.26
N TYR A 73 -17.38 -5.44 2.36
CA TYR A 73 -16.27 -5.04 1.51
C TYR A 73 -16.15 -5.94 0.29
N ASP A 74 -15.80 -5.35 -0.84
CA ASP A 74 -15.62 -6.05 -2.10
C ASP A 74 -14.16 -6.20 -2.45
N ILE A 75 -13.39 -5.11 -2.37
CA ILE A 75 -11.96 -5.06 -2.74
C ILE A 75 -11.12 -4.67 -1.53
N VAL A 76 -9.99 -5.36 -1.41
CA VAL A 76 -8.90 -5.05 -0.46
C VAL A 76 -7.58 -4.88 -1.21
N PHE A 77 -6.61 -4.22 -0.56
CA PHE A 77 -5.32 -3.88 -1.16
C PHE A 77 -4.15 -4.42 -0.32
N PRO A 78 -4.01 -5.75 -0.19
CA PRO A 78 -2.93 -6.34 0.59
C PRO A 78 -1.57 -6.16 -0.06
N SER A 79 -0.53 -6.07 0.76
CA SER A 79 0.84 -6.29 0.27
C SER A 79 1.00 -7.73 -0.22
N VAL A 80 1.98 -7.98 -1.10
CA VAL A 80 2.19 -9.29 -1.74
C VAL A 80 2.24 -10.45 -0.74
N HIS A 81 3.02 -10.31 0.35
CA HIS A 81 3.11 -11.36 1.37
C HIS A 81 1.78 -11.63 2.10
N MET A 82 0.97 -10.58 2.28
CA MET A 82 -0.36 -10.72 2.88
C MET A 82 -1.35 -11.33 1.89
N GLN A 83 -1.25 -11.02 0.59
CA GLN A 83 -2.00 -11.74 -0.44
C GLN A 83 -1.74 -13.24 -0.38
N ASP A 84 -0.46 -13.65 -0.27
CA ASP A 84 -0.10 -15.08 -0.15
C ASP A 84 -0.74 -15.75 1.07
N ILE A 85 -0.81 -15.04 2.19
CA ILE A 85 -1.50 -15.51 3.41
C ILE A 85 -3.01 -15.61 3.16
N MET A 86 -3.62 -14.58 2.58
CA MET A 86 -5.07 -14.52 2.35
C MET A 86 -5.55 -15.58 1.35
N VAL A 87 -4.75 -15.89 0.31
CA VAL A 87 -5.04 -17.00 -0.62
C VAL A 87 -5.02 -18.34 0.12
N LYS A 88 -4.01 -18.59 0.97
CA LYS A 88 -3.90 -19.82 1.79
C LYS A 88 -5.07 -19.99 2.77
N LEU A 89 -5.69 -18.88 3.18
CA LEU A 89 -6.83 -18.85 4.10
C LEU A 89 -8.18 -18.84 3.38
N ASP A 90 -8.21 -18.99 2.05
CA ASP A 90 -9.43 -18.93 1.21
C ASP A 90 -10.24 -17.62 1.39
N LEU A 91 -9.57 -16.50 1.68
CA LEU A 91 -10.19 -15.19 1.89
C LEU A 91 -10.35 -14.37 0.61
N LEU A 92 -9.71 -14.77 -0.49
CA LEU A 92 -9.76 -14.07 -1.77
C LEU A 92 -10.53 -14.87 -2.81
N ALA A 93 -11.25 -14.17 -3.67
CA ALA A 93 -11.96 -14.77 -4.81
C ALA A 93 -11.04 -14.84 -6.04
N LYS A 94 -11.14 -15.91 -6.80
CA LYS A 94 -10.63 -15.91 -8.18
C LYS A 94 -11.48 -14.97 -9.02
N THR A 95 -10.82 -14.01 -9.64
CA THR A 95 -11.47 -13.01 -10.49
C THR A 95 -11.23 -13.26 -11.97
N ASP A 96 -10.22 -14.06 -12.28
CA ASP A 96 -9.70 -14.27 -13.65
C ASP A 96 -9.41 -12.92 -14.33
N ILE A 97 -8.94 -11.92 -13.56
CA ILE A 97 -8.64 -10.59 -14.07
C ILE A 97 -7.54 -10.64 -15.15
N ASN A 98 -6.68 -11.64 -15.10
CA ASN A 98 -5.68 -11.92 -16.13
C ASN A 98 -6.28 -12.23 -17.51
N GLN A 99 -7.60 -12.43 -17.63
CA GLN A 99 -8.31 -12.58 -18.90
C GLN A 99 -8.89 -11.24 -19.41
N ALA A 100 -8.72 -10.15 -18.68
CA ALA A 100 -9.19 -8.83 -19.10
C ALA A 100 -8.42 -8.35 -20.34
N ALA A 101 -9.09 -7.58 -21.22
CA ALA A 101 -8.50 -7.12 -22.48
C ALA A 101 -7.21 -6.31 -22.28
N ASP A 102 -7.17 -5.49 -21.21
CA ASP A 102 -6.05 -4.61 -20.89
C ASP A 102 -5.03 -5.25 -19.92
N TRP A 103 -5.13 -6.54 -19.63
CA TRP A 103 -4.18 -7.23 -18.75
C TRP A 103 -2.73 -7.14 -19.26
N GLY A 104 -2.53 -7.14 -20.57
CA GLY A 104 -1.22 -6.97 -21.18
C GLY A 104 -0.51 -5.65 -20.86
N ASN A 105 -1.19 -4.69 -20.24
CA ASN A 105 -0.60 -3.46 -19.73
C ASN A 105 0.21 -3.68 -18.46
N ILE A 106 -0.04 -4.77 -17.71
CA ILE A 106 0.69 -5.09 -16.47
C ILE A 106 2.08 -5.63 -16.80
N ASP A 107 3.08 -5.07 -16.16
CA ASP A 107 4.46 -5.51 -16.24
C ASP A 107 4.61 -6.87 -15.53
N PRO A 108 5.02 -7.93 -16.25
CA PRO A 108 5.19 -9.27 -15.65
C PRO A 108 6.18 -9.30 -14.46
N ALA A 109 7.10 -8.32 -14.36
CA ALA A 109 8.03 -8.23 -13.25
C ALA A 109 7.33 -8.00 -11.89
N PHE A 110 6.06 -7.54 -11.90
CA PHE A 110 5.26 -7.34 -10.69
C PHE A 110 4.27 -8.50 -10.40
N MET A 111 4.36 -9.61 -11.14
CA MET A 111 3.66 -10.84 -10.79
C MET A 111 4.46 -11.63 -9.74
N THR A 112 4.58 -11.06 -8.54
CA THR A 112 5.54 -11.50 -7.51
C THR A 112 4.91 -12.36 -6.41
N ALA A 113 3.56 -12.44 -6.33
CA ALA A 113 2.86 -13.27 -5.36
C ALA A 113 3.04 -14.76 -5.69
N ALA A 114 3.64 -15.52 -4.76
CA ALA A 114 3.90 -16.94 -4.95
C ALA A 114 2.62 -17.77 -5.10
N SER A 115 1.53 -17.32 -4.46
CA SER A 115 0.21 -17.98 -4.52
C SER A 115 -0.59 -17.64 -5.78
N ASP A 116 -0.18 -16.60 -6.52
CA ASP A 116 -0.91 -16.10 -7.69
C ASP A 116 0.03 -15.65 -8.82
N PRO A 117 0.90 -16.51 -9.33
CA PRO A 117 1.91 -16.15 -10.32
C PRO A 117 1.33 -15.72 -11.68
N ASN A 118 0.05 -15.97 -11.91
CA ASN A 118 -0.64 -15.68 -13.17
C ASN A 118 -1.67 -14.55 -13.06
N GLY A 119 -1.94 -14.00 -11.88
CA GLY A 119 -2.95 -12.95 -11.69
C GLY A 119 -4.39 -13.44 -11.80
N GLU A 120 -4.67 -14.68 -11.33
CA GLU A 120 -6.03 -15.20 -11.30
C GLU A 120 -6.88 -14.58 -10.18
N TYR A 121 -6.24 -14.19 -9.07
CA TYR A 121 -6.89 -13.58 -7.90
C TYR A 121 -6.82 -12.06 -7.90
N CYS A 122 -5.62 -11.52 -8.06
CA CYS A 122 -5.32 -10.10 -7.83
C CYS A 122 -4.58 -9.48 -9.02
N MET A 123 -4.54 -8.16 -9.04
CA MET A 123 -3.71 -7.40 -9.97
C MET A 123 -2.75 -6.48 -9.21
N PRO A 124 -1.52 -6.26 -9.70
CA PRO A 124 -0.62 -5.25 -9.15
C PRO A 124 -1.28 -3.86 -9.16
N TYR A 125 -1.22 -3.17 -8.02
CA TYR A 125 -1.85 -1.86 -7.84
C TYR A 125 -0.83 -0.73 -7.86
N GLY A 126 0.18 -0.82 -7.01
CA GLY A 126 1.25 0.15 -6.89
C GLY A 126 2.46 -0.46 -6.19
N TRP A 127 3.61 0.17 -6.35
CA TRP A 127 4.84 -0.28 -5.71
C TRP A 127 5.75 0.90 -5.38
N GLY A 128 6.69 0.70 -4.48
CA GLY A 128 7.68 1.70 -4.13
C GLY A 128 8.74 1.14 -3.20
N THR A 129 9.59 2.03 -2.71
CA THR A 129 10.68 1.70 -1.78
C THR A 129 10.45 2.34 -0.43
N VAL A 130 11.05 1.77 0.62
CA VAL A 130 11.14 2.36 1.94
C VAL A 130 12.58 2.75 2.18
N GLY A 131 12.83 4.04 2.26
CA GLY A 131 14.17 4.58 2.42
C GLY A 131 14.20 5.68 3.48
N LEU A 132 15.09 6.62 3.29
CA LEU A 132 15.32 7.71 4.23
C LEU A 132 14.89 9.04 3.63
N PHE A 133 14.02 9.76 4.32
CA PHE A 133 13.79 11.18 4.13
C PHE A 133 14.63 11.98 5.11
N TYR A 134 15.29 13.01 4.61
CA TYR A 134 16.07 13.90 5.46
C TYR A 134 16.07 15.32 4.91
N ASN A 135 16.23 16.26 5.80
CA ASN A 135 16.54 17.65 5.43
C ASN A 135 18.07 17.78 5.40
N SER A 136 18.64 18.10 4.25
CA SER A 136 20.08 18.14 4.03
C SER A 136 20.82 19.11 4.92
N GLU A 137 20.21 20.26 5.25
CA GLU A 137 20.78 21.25 6.17
C GLU A 137 20.75 20.75 7.62
N ALA A 138 19.63 20.15 8.06
CA ALA A 138 19.48 19.64 9.42
C ALA A 138 20.26 18.35 9.66
N ALA A 139 20.49 17.52 8.63
CA ALA A 139 21.29 16.30 8.73
C ALA A 139 22.80 16.57 8.80
N GLY A 140 23.23 17.74 8.34
CA GLY A 140 24.59 18.24 8.39
C GLY A 140 25.53 17.70 7.30
N ASP A 141 25.19 16.57 6.69
CA ASP A 141 25.91 15.93 5.58
C ASP A 141 24.93 15.24 4.63
N GLU A 142 25.40 14.86 3.45
CA GLU A 142 24.68 13.95 2.56
C GLU A 142 24.53 12.58 3.23
N ILE A 143 23.33 12.05 3.24
CA ILE A 143 23.00 10.74 3.80
C ILE A 143 22.93 9.73 2.66
N THR A 144 23.77 8.69 2.72
CA THR A 144 23.86 7.64 1.69
C THR A 144 23.68 6.23 2.22
N SER A 145 23.66 6.07 3.54
CA SER A 145 23.66 4.77 4.22
C SER A 145 22.82 4.78 5.50
N TRP A 146 22.45 3.61 5.99
CA TRP A 146 21.84 3.46 7.31
C TRP A 146 22.80 3.92 8.43
N ALA A 147 24.10 3.71 8.24
CA ALA A 147 25.10 4.17 9.20
C ALA A 147 25.13 5.70 9.30
N ASP A 148 25.05 6.43 8.18
CA ASP A 148 24.97 7.88 8.18
C ASP A 148 23.71 8.36 8.90
N PHE A 149 22.56 7.72 8.65
CA PHE A 149 21.30 8.03 9.29
C PHE A 149 21.38 7.94 10.82
N PHE A 150 21.90 6.84 11.35
CA PHE A 150 22.05 6.67 12.80
C PHE A 150 23.09 7.61 13.42
N ALA A 151 24.03 8.13 12.63
CA ALA A 151 25.04 9.07 13.10
C ALA A 151 24.53 10.53 13.20
N ILE A 152 23.39 10.88 12.61
CA ILE A 152 22.84 12.26 12.62
C ILE A 152 22.76 12.85 14.04
N PRO A 153 22.15 12.16 15.05
CA PRO A 153 22.00 12.75 16.38
C PRO A 153 23.32 13.05 17.07
N GLU A 154 24.32 12.21 16.92
CA GLU A 154 25.66 12.44 17.49
C GLU A 154 26.36 13.63 16.84
N LYS A 155 26.26 13.74 15.49
CA LYS A 155 26.91 14.81 14.72
C LYS A 155 26.24 16.18 14.88
N THR A 156 24.92 16.22 14.93
CA THR A 156 24.15 17.46 14.81
C THR A 156 23.33 17.83 16.04
N GLY A 157 23.06 16.87 16.92
CA GLY A 157 22.10 17.02 18.02
C GLY A 157 20.64 16.93 17.59
N ASN A 158 20.37 16.76 16.29
CA ASN A 158 19.00 16.67 15.76
C ASN A 158 18.46 15.25 15.90
N LYS A 159 17.13 15.12 15.90
CA LYS A 159 16.43 13.85 16.11
C LYS A 159 16.19 13.13 14.80
N ILE A 160 16.16 11.79 14.89
CA ILE A 160 15.69 10.92 13.82
C ILE A 160 14.56 10.01 14.31
N THR A 161 13.77 9.49 13.36
CA THR A 161 12.67 8.55 13.66
C THR A 161 12.69 7.38 12.69
N MET A 162 12.16 6.24 13.15
CA MET A 162 11.88 5.09 12.30
C MET A 162 10.37 4.81 12.24
N LEU A 163 9.94 4.00 11.27
CA LEU A 163 8.56 3.58 11.15
C LEU A 163 8.12 2.80 12.40
N ASN A 164 6.85 2.95 12.79
CA ASN A 164 6.25 2.08 13.81
C ASN A 164 5.75 0.78 13.15
N ASP A 165 6.66 0.09 12.49
CA ASP A 165 6.42 -1.15 11.77
C ASP A 165 7.51 -2.18 12.08
N MET A 166 7.09 -3.33 12.58
CA MET A 166 8.00 -4.40 13.00
C MET A 166 8.88 -4.90 11.84
N ARG A 167 8.27 -5.15 10.68
CA ARG A 167 9.00 -5.74 9.55
C ARG A 167 9.97 -4.74 8.94
N GLU A 168 9.54 -3.48 8.80
CA GLU A 168 10.37 -2.41 8.25
C GLU A 168 11.57 -2.07 9.15
N VAL A 169 11.38 -2.02 10.47
CA VAL A 169 12.47 -1.75 11.40
C VAL A 169 13.43 -2.92 11.46
N MET A 170 12.92 -4.16 11.60
CA MET A 170 13.78 -5.36 11.61
C MET A 170 14.57 -5.54 10.32
N ALA A 171 13.97 -5.14 9.16
CA ALA A 171 14.66 -5.17 7.88
C ALA A 171 15.93 -4.31 7.88
N VAL A 172 15.91 -3.14 8.52
CA VAL A 172 17.10 -2.28 8.62
C VAL A 172 18.23 -3.01 9.35
N GLY A 173 17.96 -3.63 10.51
CA GLY A 173 18.96 -4.39 11.25
C GLY A 173 19.50 -5.59 10.47
N LEU A 174 18.63 -6.28 9.71
CA LEU A 174 19.04 -7.41 8.86
C LEU A 174 19.94 -6.94 7.71
N ILE A 175 19.53 -5.88 7.00
CA ILE A 175 20.28 -5.29 5.88
C ILE A 175 21.67 -4.82 6.35
N MET A 176 21.76 -4.10 7.48
CA MET A 176 23.01 -3.65 8.04
C MET A 176 23.97 -4.80 8.39
N ASN A 177 23.43 -5.98 8.68
CA ASN A 177 24.20 -7.21 8.95
C ASN A 177 24.43 -8.05 7.68
N GLY A 178 24.03 -7.60 6.50
CA GLY A 178 24.18 -8.31 5.22
C GLY A 178 23.24 -9.51 5.07
N ASN A 179 22.11 -9.54 5.81
CA ASN A 179 21.13 -10.62 5.77
C ASN A 179 19.89 -10.21 4.96
N SER A 180 19.15 -11.20 4.46
CA SER A 180 17.86 -10.98 3.80
C SER A 180 16.82 -10.42 4.79
N VAL A 181 15.97 -9.50 4.34
CA VAL A 181 14.82 -8.97 5.11
C VAL A 181 13.79 -10.06 5.47
N ASN A 182 13.93 -11.24 4.85
CA ASN A 182 13.08 -12.41 5.07
C ASN A 182 13.82 -13.52 5.87
N ALA A 183 14.90 -13.19 6.56
CA ALA A 183 15.63 -14.12 7.38
C ALA A 183 14.72 -14.84 8.38
N SER A 184 14.88 -16.15 8.50
CA SER A 184 14.13 -17.00 9.44
C SER A 184 15.03 -17.70 10.46
N ASP A 185 16.36 -17.55 10.33
CA ASP A 185 17.34 -18.06 11.29
C ASP A 185 17.27 -17.22 12.59
N PRO A 186 17.05 -17.86 13.75
CA PRO A 186 17.05 -17.17 15.05
C PRO A 186 18.29 -16.36 15.35
N ALA A 187 19.47 -16.79 14.88
CA ALA A 187 20.73 -16.09 15.10
C ALA A 187 20.80 -14.79 14.29
N GLU A 188 20.34 -14.79 13.04
CA GLU A 188 20.28 -13.60 12.19
C GLU A 188 19.25 -12.58 12.72
N ILE A 189 18.07 -13.05 13.15
CA ILE A 189 17.03 -12.20 13.76
C ILE A 189 17.56 -11.57 15.05
N LYS A 190 18.26 -12.36 15.88
CA LYS A 190 18.88 -11.83 17.11
C LYS A 190 19.96 -10.80 16.82
N ALA A 191 20.84 -11.06 15.86
CA ALA A 191 21.90 -10.12 15.47
C ALA A 191 21.30 -8.79 14.97
N ALA A 192 20.25 -8.84 14.17
CA ALA A 192 19.51 -7.65 13.70
C ALA A 192 18.90 -6.86 14.86
N MET A 193 18.29 -7.55 15.82
CA MET A 193 17.79 -6.93 17.06
C MET A 193 18.90 -6.24 17.84
N ASP A 194 20.03 -6.93 18.06
CA ASP A 194 21.16 -6.38 18.81
C ASP A 194 21.74 -5.14 18.12
N THR A 195 21.83 -5.14 16.78
CA THR A 195 22.24 -3.98 15.98
C THR A 195 21.29 -2.80 16.21
N LEU A 196 19.98 -3.01 16.13
CA LEU A 196 18.99 -1.93 16.32
C LEU A 196 18.99 -1.41 17.77
N ILE A 197 19.17 -2.27 18.76
CA ILE A 197 19.30 -1.88 20.18
C ILE A 197 20.55 -1.01 20.36
N SER A 198 21.67 -1.33 19.71
CA SER A 198 22.88 -0.51 19.81
C SER A 198 22.73 0.92 19.24
N HIS A 199 21.73 1.14 18.38
CA HIS A 199 21.38 2.44 17.83
C HIS A 199 20.13 3.07 18.46
N LYS A 200 19.58 2.46 19.53
CA LYS A 200 18.30 2.88 20.10
C LYS A 200 18.30 4.33 20.60
N ASP A 201 19.40 4.78 21.18
CA ASP A 201 19.57 6.15 21.68
C ASP A 201 19.47 7.22 20.58
N ALA A 202 19.79 6.86 19.34
CA ALA A 202 19.66 7.74 18.20
C ALA A 202 18.19 7.91 17.77
N ILE A 203 17.32 6.92 18.04
CA ILE A 203 15.93 6.89 17.58
C ILE A 203 15.03 7.58 18.59
N SER A 204 14.52 8.76 18.24
CA SER A 204 13.65 9.54 19.13
C SER A 204 12.22 8.97 19.21
N ALA A 205 11.74 8.33 18.16
CA ALA A 205 10.42 7.70 18.12
C ALA A 205 10.30 6.65 17.01
N PHE A 206 9.40 5.69 17.22
CA PHE A 206 8.82 4.84 16.17
C PHE A 206 7.45 5.40 15.81
N THR A 207 7.26 5.88 14.55
CA THR A 207 6.07 6.66 14.19
C THR A 207 5.81 6.67 12.68
N TYR A 208 4.55 6.88 12.30
CA TYR A 208 4.15 7.22 10.93
C TYR A 208 3.99 8.75 10.73
N ALA A 209 4.24 9.57 11.75
CA ALA A 209 4.09 11.02 11.68
C ALA A 209 5.29 11.75 11.02
N VAL A 210 6.20 11.03 10.40
CA VAL A 210 7.43 11.53 9.75
C VAL A 210 7.15 12.75 8.85
N PRO A 211 6.13 12.77 7.97
CA PRO A 211 5.87 13.93 7.12
C PRO A 211 5.69 15.24 7.87
N GLY A 212 4.85 15.21 8.91
CA GLY A 212 4.58 16.38 9.74
C GLY A 212 5.80 16.81 10.55
N MET A 213 6.54 15.85 11.10
CA MET A 213 7.71 16.11 11.95
C MET A 213 8.89 16.72 11.17
N ILE A 214 9.09 16.29 9.93
CA ILE A 214 10.11 16.91 9.05
C ILE A 214 9.67 18.33 8.65
N SER A 215 8.40 18.49 8.26
CA SER A 215 7.87 19.81 7.86
C SER A 215 7.89 20.83 8.99
N SER A 216 7.74 20.40 10.25
CA SER A 216 7.85 21.27 11.43
C SER A 216 9.30 21.49 11.90
N GLY A 217 10.28 20.74 11.38
CA GLY A 217 11.66 20.77 11.86
C GLY A 217 11.89 20.01 13.17
N ASP A 218 10.95 19.18 13.61
CA ASP A 218 11.08 18.39 14.85
C ASP A 218 12.10 17.25 14.73
N ILE A 219 12.36 16.79 13.50
CA ILE A 219 13.35 15.77 13.17
C ILE A 219 14.16 16.18 11.93
N ALA A 220 15.41 15.73 11.87
CA ALA A 220 16.26 15.93 10.70
C ALA A 220 16.04 14.85 9.62
N ALA A 221 15.72 13.63 10.04
CA ALA A 221 15.53 12.51 9.13
C ALA A 221 14.55 11.46 9.69
N GLY A 222 13.98 10.66 8.78
CA GLY A 222 13.10 9.56 9.14
C GLY A 222 13.05 8.47 8.07
N GLN A 223 12.90 7.22 8.50
CA GLN A 223 12.56 6.11 7.62
C GLN A 223 11.13 6.27 7.14
N PHE A 224 10.89 6.24 5.81
CA PHE A 224 9.53 6.34 5.27
C PHE A 224 9.41 5.82 3.83
N PHE A 225 8.17 5.72 3.35
CA PHE A 225 7.82 5.28 2.00
C PHE A 225 8.13 6.35 0.95
N VAL A 226 8.57 5.94 -0.23
CA VAL A 226 8.97 6.83 -1.33
C VAL A 226 7.89 7.84 -1.75
N GLY A 227 6.62 7.52 -1.57
CA GLY A 227 5.48 8.39 -1.87
C GLY A 227 5.56 9.76 -1.18
N LEU A 228 6.30 9.87 -0.07
CA LEU A 228 6.56 11.15 0.60
C LEU A 228 7.34 12.15 -0.26
N ASN A 229 7.98 11.72 -1.35
CA ASN A 229 8.60 12.62 -2.33
C ASN A 229 7.64 13.69 -2.89
N ALA A 230 6.34 13.43 -2.88
CA ALA A 230 5.35 14.46 -3.23
C ALA A 230 5.43 15.68 -2.30
N MET A 231 5.75 15.47 -1.03
CA MET A 231 5.96 16.56 -0.06
C MET A 231 7.34 17.21 -0.22
N ALA A 232 8.36 16.43 -0.58
CA ALA A 232 9.73 16.94 -0.78
C ALA A 232 9.80 18.02 -1.88
N THR A 233 8.89 17.99 -2.85
CA THR A 233 8.80 19.05 -3.88
C THR A 233 8.39 20.41 -3.34
N ASN A 234 7.87 20.49 -2.11
CA ASN A 234 7.33 21.70 -1.47
C ASN A 234 8.10 22.14 -0.23
N VAL A 235 9.15 21.40 0.17
CA VAL A 235 9.97 21.72 1.35
C VAL A 235 11.43 21.80 0.92
N ASP A 236 12.02 22.99 1.04
CA ASP A 236 13.42 23.22 0.65
C ASP A 236 14.37 22.30 1.45
N GLY A 237 15.36 21.74 0.76
CA GLY A 237 16.37 20.87 1.36
C GLY A 237 15.90 19.45 1.71
N MET A 238 14.67 19.08 1.36
CA MET A 238 14.17 17.72 1.55
C MET A 238 14.69 16.78 0.46
N GLU A 239 15.28 15.69 0.90
CA GLU A 239 15.80 14.66 0.04
C GLU A 239 15.29 13.28 0.45
N TYR A 240 15.27 12.36 -0.52
CA TYR A 240 15.02 10.95 -0.29
C TYR A 240 16.18 10.13 -0.84
N VAL A 241 16.62 9.15 -0.08
CA VAL A 241 17.67 8.24 -0.50
C VAL A 241 17.30 6.79 -0.21
N ILE A 242 17.66 5.92 -1.15
CA ILE A 242 17.69 4.47 -0.95
C ILE A 242 19.10 4.14 -0.46
N PRO A 243 19.27 3.70 0.80
CA PRO A 243 20.59 3.45 1.39
C PRO A 243 21.45 2.49 0.57
N SER A 244 22.75 2.68 0.62
CA SER A 244 23.73 1.90 -0.15
C SER A 244 23.75 0.43 0.22
N GLU A 245 23.48 0.08 1.45
CA GLU A 245 23.38 -1.29 1.95
C GLU A 245 22.14 -2.02 1.42
N GLY A 246 21.11 -1.27 1.01
CA GLY A 246 19.83 -1.78 0.53
C GLY A 246 18.65 -1.23 1.31
N ALA A 247 17.47 -1.58 0.84
CA ALA A 247 16.19 -1.17 1.43
C ALA A 247 15.10 -2.18 1.12
N THR A 248 13.94 -2.03 1.75
CA THR A 248 12.74 -2.76 1.38
C THR A 248 12.06 -2.12 0.19
N MET A 249 11.39 -2.94 -0.60
CA MET A 249 10.39 -2.47 -1.53
C MET A 249 9.03 -3.11 -1.19
N TYR A 250 8.00 -2.34 -1.40
CA TYR A 250 6.63 -2.82 -1.24
C TYR A 250 5.92 -2.90 -2.59
N GLN A 251 4.95 -3.77 -2.65
CA GLN A 251 3.97 -3.84 -3.72
C GLN A 251 2.63 -4.21 -3.09
N GLU A 252 1.62 -3.42 -3.35
CA GLU A 252 0.24 -3.72 -3.03
C GLU A 252 -0.48 -4.23 -4.28
N ASN A 253 -1.37 -5.16 -4.06
CA ASN A 253 -2.21 -5.74 -5.09
C ASN A 253 -3.69 -5.46 -4.79
N MET A 254 -4.47 -5.23 -5.84
CA MET A 254 -5.92 -5.09 -5.74
C MET A 254 -6.56 -6.47 -5.84
N CYS A 255 -7.28 -6.90 -4.79
CA CYS A 255 -7.85 -8.23 -4.66
C CYS A 255 -9.33 -8.19 -4.29
N VAL A 256 -10.13 -9.12 -4.81
CA VAL A 256 -11.55 -9.27 -4.45
C VAL A 256 -11.69 -10.26 -3.30
N LEU A 257 -12.46 -9.91 -2.27
CA LEU A 257 -12.73 -10.81 -1.16
C LEU A 257 -13.61 -12.00 -1.59
N ALA A 258 -13.36 -13.19 -1.02
CA ALA A 258 -14.23 -14.35 -1.21
C ALA A 258 -15.67 -14.08 -0.73
N SER A 259 -15.82 -13.27 0.33
CA SER A 259 -17.09 -12.83 0.90
C SER A 259 -17.73 -11.62 0.21
N ALA A 260 -17.10 -11.05 -0.82
CA ALA A 260 -17.57 -9.83 -1.50
C ALA A 260 -19.01 -10.00 -2.01
N PRO A 261 -19.93 -9.08 -1.65
CA PRO A 261 -21.29 -9.12 -2.14
C PRO A 261 -21.40 -8.69 -3.62
N ASN A 262 -20.50 -7.83 -4.10
CA ASN A 262 -20.61 -7.19 -5.43
C ASN A 262 -19.41 -7.56 -6.34
N LYS A 263 -19.09 -8.88 -6.47
CA LYS A 263 -17.90 -9.36 -7.21
C LYS A 263 -17.83 -8.90 -8.66
N GLU A 264 -18.99 -8.78 -9.34
CA GLU A 264 -19.04 -8.28 -10.73
C GLU A 264 -18.63 -6.79 -10.79
N ASN A 265 -19.10 -5.96 -9.87
CA ASN A 265 -18.72 -4.56 -9.79
C ASN A 265 -17.25 -4.40 -9.39
N ALA A 266 -16.76 -5.26 -8.50
CA ALA A 266 -15.35 -5.33 -8.14
C ALA A 266 -14.47 -5.64 -9.36
N ARG A 267 -14.85 -6.63 -10.19
CA ARG A 267 -14.14 -6.94 -11.43
C ARG A 267 -14.18 -5.78 -12.42
N LYS A 268 -15.34 -5.11 -12.61
CA LYS A 268 -15.44 -3.91 -13.47
C LYS A 268 -14.48 -2.81 -13.00
N PHE A 269 -14.33 -2.63 -11.67
CA PHE A 269 -13.40 -1.65 -11.11
C PHE A 269 -11.93 -2.03 -11.37
N MET A 270 -11.57 -3.30 -11.25
CA MET A 270 -10.24 -3.79 -11.59
C MET A 270 -9.94 -3.56 -13.08
N GLU A 271 -10.87 -3.90 -13.98
CA GLU A 271 -10.75 -3.65 -15.41
C GLU A 271 -10.64 -2.14 -15.73
N PHE A 272 -11.40 -1.30 -15.03
CA PHE A 272 -11.30 0.15 -15.15
C PHE A 272 -9.90 0.65 -14.74
N PHE A 273 -9.32 0.08 -13.69
CA PHE A 273 -8.00 0.46 -13.19
C PHE A 273 -6.85 -0.01 -14.10
N LEU A 274 -7.07 -1.03 -14.95
CA LEU A 274 -6.11 -1.47 -15.97
C LEU A 274 -5.92 -0.44 -17.10
N LYS A 275 -6.86 0.53 -17.27
CA LYS A 275 -6.70 1.62 -18.24
C LYS A 275 -5.48 2.46 -17.88
N PRO A 276 -4.57 2.74 -18.85
CA PRO A 276 -3.33 3.46 -18.57
C PRO A 276 -3.52 4.83 -17.90
N GLU A 277 -4.53 5.59 -18.36
CA GLU A 277 -4.84 6.90 -17.80
C GLU A 277 -5.32 6.86 -16.36
N ILE A 278 -6.07 5.81 -15.96
CA ILE A 278 -6.55 5.63 -14.59
C ILE A 278 -5.40 5.21 -13.67
N SER A 279 -4.60 4.24 -14.10
CA SER A 279 -3.40 3.82 -13.37
C SER A 279 -2.41 5.00 -13.20
N ALA A 280 -2.19 5.80 -14.27
CA ALA A 280 -1.33 6.98 -14.20
C ALA A 280 -1.86 8.05 -13.22
N MET A 281 -3.17 8.28 -13.18
CA MET A 281 -3.78 9.21 -12.21
C MET A 281 -3.51 8.78 -10.78
N ASN A 282 -3.61 7.49 -10.47
CA ASN A 282 -3.34 6.99 -9.13
C ASN A 282 -1.85 7.11 -8.79
N THR A 283 -0.99 6.65 -9.68
CA THR A 283 0.47 6.73 -9.51
C THR A 283 0.94 8.18 -9.32
N ALA A 284 0.36 9.13 -10.05
CA ALA A 284 0.67 10.55 -9.90
C ALA A 284 0.26 11.10 -8.53
N GLN A 285 -0.87 10.66 -7.98
CA GLN A 285 -1.33 10.99 -6.63
C GLN A 285 -0.42 10.38 -5.56
N GLN A 286 -0.03 9.10 -5.75
CA GLN A 286 0.76 8.34 -4.79
C GLN A 286 2.26 8.70 -4.83
N PHE A 287 2.72 9.29 -5.91
CA PHE A 287 4.13 9.60 -6.15
C PHE A 287 5.04 8.36 -5.99
N ASN A 288 4.57 7.22 -6.48
CA ASN A 288 5.23 5.92 -6.39
C ASN A 288 5.40 5.27 -7.77
N GLY A 289 5.71 3.98 -7.83
CA GLY A 289 5.89 3.24 -9.08
C GLY A 289 4.61 2.65 -9.64
N SER A 290 4.46 2.64 -10.97
CA SER A 290 3.37 1.99 -11.67
C SER A 290 3.76 0.61 -12.20
N ALA A 291 2.93 -0.40 -11.92
CA ALA A 291 3.02 -1.71 -12.54
C ALA A 291 2.41 -1.72 -13.97
N ASN A 292 1.69 -0.68 -14.37
CA ASN A 292 1.09 -0.55 -15.69
C ASN A 292 2.09 0.13 -16.64
N ILE A 293 2.62 -0.62 -17.62
CA ILE A 293 3.68 -0.16 -18.53
C ILE A 293 3.26 1.08 -19.33
N PRO A 294 2.11 1.10 -20.05
CA PRO A 294 1.69 2.30 -20.78
C PRO A 294 1.44 3.51 -19.87
N ALA A 295 0.98 3.31 -18.63
CA ALA A 295 0.74 4.39 -17.68
C ALA A 295 2.02 5.17 -17.36
N ARG A 296 3.18 4.51 -17.32
CA ARG A 296 4.48 5.15 -17.04
C ARG A 296 4.79 6.30 -18.01
N ALA A 297 4.36 6.18 -19.26
CA ALA A 297 4.56 7.24 -20.25
C ALA A 297 3.69 8.48 -20.01
N LEU A 298 2.56 8.32 -19.30
CA LEU A 298 1.60 9.37 -19.01
C LEU A 298 1.91 10.14 -17.71
N LEU A 299 2.88 9.66 -16.92
CA LEU A 299 3.24 10.27 -15.65
C LEU A 299 3.88 11.65 -15.84
N PRO A 300 3.71 12.58 -14.89
CA PRO A 300 4.46 13.84 -14.86
C PRO A 300 5.98 13.62 -14.87
N ASP A 301 6.73 14.56 -15.45
CA ASP A 301 8.18 14.45 -15.55
C ASP A 301 8.87 14.34 -14.17
N ALA A 302 8.33 14.97 -13.16
CA ALA A 302 8.80 14.86 -11.77
C ALA A 302 8.79 13.43 -11.23
N ILE A 303 7.90 12.56 -11.72
CA ILE A 303 7.85 11.15 -11.37
C ILE A 303 8.67 10.32 -12.35
N LYS A 304 8.50 10.54 -13.66
CA LYS A 304 9.24 9.79 -14.69
C LYS A 304 10.75 9.87 -14.53
N ASN A 305 11.26 11.04 -14.17
CA ASN A 305 12.70 11.30 -14.06
C ASN A 305 13.24 11.14 -12.64
N ASN A 306 12.39 10.74 -11.67
CA ASN A 306 12.82 10.55 -10.29
C ASN A 306 13.55 9.21 -10.13
N PRO A 307 14.86 9.20 -9.79
CA PRO A 307 15.65 7.98 -9.67
C PRO A 307 15.25 7.11 -8.47
N ASN A 308 14.51 7.66 -7.51
CA ASN A 308 14.01 6.93 -6.35
C ASN A 308 12.70 6.18 -6.64
N ILE A 309 12.01 6.56 -7.72
CA ILE A 309 10.80 5.90 -8.22
C ILE A 309 11.16 4.98 -9.38
N ASN A 310 11.94 5.49 -10.33
CA ASN A 310 12.45 4.73 -11.48
C ASN A 310 13.88 4.28 -11.19
N VAL A 311 14.01 3.38 -10.23
CA VAL A 311 15.30 2.91 -9.72
C VAL A 311 16.11 2.20 -10.81
N SER A 312 17.44 2.35 -10.77
CA SER A 312 18.34 1.64 -11.67
C SER A 312 18.33 0.12 -11.41
N ALA A 313 18.76 -0.67 -12.39
CA ALA A 313 18.92 -2.11 -12.22
C ALA A 313 19.85 -2.44 -11.03
N ALA A 314 20.94 -1.70 -10.86
CA ALA A 314 21.88 -1.88 -9.75
C ALA A 314 21.24 -1.55 -8.38
N THR A 315 20.33 -0.58 -8.32
CA THR A 315 19.56 -0.29 -7.12
C THR A 315 18.56 -1.40 -6.86
N MET A 316 17.87 -1.88 -7.91
CA MET A 316 16.88 -2.96 -7.80
C MET A 316 17.49 -4.24 -7.20
N GLU A 317 18.76 -4.56 -7.51
CA GLU A 317 19.47 -5.72 -6.94
C GLU A 317 19.65 -5.66 -5.41
N ARG A 318 19.54 -4.46 -4.84
CA ARG A 318 19.68 -4.22 -3.38
C ARG A 318 18.34 -4.05 -2.67
N LEU A 319 17.23 -4.20 -3.39
CA LEU A 319 15.89 -4.09 -2.84
C LEU A 319 15.29 -5.48 -2.64
N GLU A 320 14.63 -5.67 -1.50
CA GLU A 320 13.91 -6.90 -1.23
C GLU A 320 12.46 -6.62 -0.83
N MET A 321 11.54 -7.45 -1.34
CA MET A 321 10.15 -7.48 -0.87
C MET A 321 9.98 -8.45 0.29
N PHE A 322 9.05 -8.12 1.19
CA PHE A 322 8.65 -9.06 2.23
C PHE A 322 7.96 -10.29 1.65
N LYS A 323 8.28 -11.42 2.24
CA LYS A 323 7.65 -12.73 2.02
C LYS A 323 6.99 -13.19 3.33
N ASP A 324 6.09 -14.17 3.21
CA ASP A 324 5.59 -14.90 4.38
C ASP A 324 6.75 -15.67 5.03
N ILE A 325 7.13 -15.29 6.25
CA ILE A 325 8.19 -15.92 7.05
C ILE A 325 7.66 -17.01 7.99
N GLY A 326 6.37 -17.32 7.88
CA GLY A 326 5.76 -18.40 8.64
C GLY A 326 5.95 -18.29 10.16
N ALA A 327 6.44 -19.36 10.80
CA ALA A 327 6.60 -19.41 12.25
C ALA A 327 7.65 -18.41 12.81
N ALA A 328 8.56 -17.89 11.95
CA ALA A 328 9.58 -16.95 12.38
C ALA A 328 8.99 -15.61 12.83
N VAL A 329 7.76 -15.26 12.39
CA VAL A 329 7.05 -14.02 12.81
C VAL A 329 7.06 -13.85 14.33
N LYS A 330 6.94 -14.94 15.11
CA LYS A 330 6.95 -14.90 16.58
C LYS A 330 8.30 -14.43 17.16
N GLN A 331 9.37 -14.64 16.42
CA GLN A 331 10.71 -14.18 16.82
C GLN A 331 10.88 -12.70 16.50
N TYR A 332 10.37 -12.26 15.36
CA TYR A 332 10.29 -10.83 15.01
C TYR A 332 9.46 -10.05 16.04
N ASP A 333 8.29 -10.56 16.46
CA ASP A 333 7.48 -9.93 17.51
C ASP A 333 8.27 -9.75 18.83
N ARG A 334 9.01 -10.77 19.24
CA ARG A 334 9.84 -10.70 20.46
C ARG A 334 10.97 -9.69 20.31
N ALA A 335 11.66 -9.71 19.17
CA ALA A 335 12.74 -8.78 18.86
C ALA A 335 12.20 -7.34 18.83
N TRP A 336 11.08 -7.10 18.15
CA TRP A 336 10.43 -5.81 18.09
C TRP A 336 10.05 -5.26 19.47
N ASN A 337 9.46 -6.10 20.33
CA ASN A 337 9.14 -5.70 21.69
C ASN A 337 10.40 -5.34 22.49
N SER A 338 11.51 -6.11 22.31
CA SER A 338 12.79 -5.81 22.95
C SER A 338 13.38 -4.48 22.49
N ILE A 339 13.36 -4.19 21.18
CA ILE A 339 13.84 -2.93 20.62
C ILE A 339 13.03 -1.74 21.16
N ARG A 340 11.70 -1.85 21.21
CA ARG A 340 10.82 -0.77 21.68
C ARG A 340 11.01 -0.45 23.15
N THR A 341 11.36 -1.43 23.95
CA THR A 341 11.49 -1.32 25.42
C THR A 341 12.93 -1.23 25.90
N ALA A 342 13.91 -1.27 25.00
CA ALA A 342 15.31 -1.01 25.35
C ALA A 342 15.45 0.43 25.85
N ASP A 343 16.24 0.58 26.96
CA ASP A 343 16.63 1.86 27.55
C ASP A 343 17.81 2.46 26.79
#